data_fb092dae86f82497d000b72f9c0181e5
#
_entry.id   fb092dae86f82497d000b72f9c0181e5
#
_cell.length_a   1.000
_cell.length_b   1.000
_cell.length_c   1.000
_cell.angle_alpha   90.00
_cell.angle_beta   90.00
_cell.angle_gamma   90.00
#
_symmetry.space_group_name_H-M   'P 1'
#
loop_
_entity.id
_entity.type
_entity.pdbx_description
1 polymer ?
#
loop_
_entity_poly.entity_id
_entity_poly.type
_entity_poly.pdbx_seq_one_letter_code
_entity_poly.pdbx_strand_id
1 'polypeptide(L)'
;MKILLIEDHKMLAQCLMADFESHGYSIQTADSVKNAEAGLKNNGYDLVLMDINLSGFGEGENGLDVSEKLIKIYGAKILILTGYDRGYYRERAESIGCYGFISKEETTEMLMEIMKAIVEEDKKYFSHREKTWEDLTAGELKILRLYATGKSRREVAEECFISTSSLAVILNRIYEKLDVKNYQEMVQRARTIGYIDSF
;
A
#
# COMPACT_ATOMS: atom_id res chain seq x y z
N MET A 1 -21.06 12.07 -6.99
CA MET A 1 -19.80 11.30 -7.08
C MET A 1 -20.11 9.87 -6.69
N LYS A 2 -19.67 8.91 -7.49
CA LYS A 2 -19.86 7.49 -7.29
C LYS A 2 -18.53 6.83 -6.89
N ILE A 3 -18.49 6.20 -5.71
CA ILE A 3 -17.26 5.72 -5.07
C ILE A 3 -17.32 4.21 -4.92
N LEU A 4 -16.20 3.54 -5.22
CA LEU A 4 -15.97 2.15 -4.84
C LEU A 4 -15.00 2.11 -3.66
N LEU A 5 -15.42 1.57 -2.53
CA LEU A 5 -14.58 1.35 -1.34
C LEU A 5 -14.12 -0.10 -1.31
N ILE A 6 -12.81 -0.32 -1.34
CA ILE A 6 -12.18 -1.63 -1.20
C ILE A 6 -11.52 -1.68 0.18
N GLU A 7 -12.21 -2.33 1.11
CA GLU A 7 -11.89 -2.39 2.53
C GLU A 7 -12.42 -3.70 3.10
N ASP A 8 -11.58 -4.47 3.78
CA ASP A 8 -11.96 -5.75 4.39
C ASP A 8 -12.45 -5.61 5.85
N HIS A 9 -12.15 -4.49 6.49
CA HIS A 9 -12.63 -4.20 7.83
C HIS A 9 -14.09 -3.71 7.81
N LYS A 10 -15.03 -4.64 7.97
CA LYS A 10 -16.48 -4.41 7.80
C LYS A 10 -17.04 -3.22 8.59
N MET A 11 -16.59 -3.04 9.84
CA MET A 11 -17.10 -1.94 10.68
C MET A 11 -16.67 -0.57 10.12
N LEU A 12 -15.40 -0.45 9.69
CA LEU A 12 -14.90 0.78 9.07
C LEU A 12 -15.63 1.07 7.75
N ALA A 13 -15.79 0.04 6.90
CA ALA A 13 -16.52 0.18 5.66
C ALA A 13 -17.96 0.69 5.89
N GLN A 14 -18.67 0.14 6.88
CA GLN A 14 -20.03 0.58 7.23
C GLN A 14 -20.06 2.01 7.76
N CYS A 15 -19.12 2.41 8.60
CA CYS A 15 -19.04 3.78 9.11
C CYS A 15 -18.79 4.79 7.97
N LEU A 16 -17.83 4.50 7.09
CA LEU A 16 -17.54 5.37 5.94
C LEU A 16 -18.73 5.43 4.96
N MET A 17 -19.42 4.31 4.73
CA MET A 17 -20.62 4.30 3.89
C MET A 17 -21.71 5.22 4.45
N ALA A 18 -22.06 5.05 5.73
CA ALA A 18 -23.10 5.85 6.37
C ALA A 18 -22.78 7.34 6.33
N ASP A 19 -21.53 7.71 6.58
CA ASP A 19 -21.09 9.11 6.57
C ASP A 19 -21.12 9.70 5.15
N PHE A 20 -20.57 9.01 4.16
CA PHE A 20 -20.57 9.47 2.77
C PHE A 20 -21.98 9.57 2.17
N GLU A 21 -22.86 8.61 2.45
CA GLU A 21 -24.25 8.66 2.02
C GLU A 21 -25.00 9.84 2.64
N SER A 22 -24.72 10.19 3.90
CA SER A 22 -25.30 11.37 4.56
C SER A 22 -24.90 12.68 3.89
N HIS A 23 -23.74 12.70 3.19
CA HIS A 23 -23.23 13.84 2.42
C HIS A 23 -23.59 13.77 0.91
N GLY A 24 -24.45 12.83 0.52
CA GLY A 24 -24.97 12.71 -0.84
C GLY A 24 -24.05 12.01 -1.84
N TYR A 25 -23.05 11.25 -1.36
CA TYR A 25 -22.22 10.39 -2.21
C TYR A 25 -22.89 9.03 -2.43
N SER A 26 -22.72 8.46 -3.61
CA SER A 26 -23.10 7.07 -3.89
C SER A 26 -21.88 6.19 -3.66
N ILE A 27 -21.92 5.34 -2.66
CA ILE A 27 -20.80 4.47 -2.31
C ILE A 27 -21.20 3.00 -2.37
N GLN A 28 -20.31 2.16 -2.89
CA GLN A 28 -20.42 0.70 -2.87
C GLN A 28 -19.13 0.10 -2.32
N THR A 29 -19.24 -1.03 -1.64
CA THR A 29 -18.09 -1.73 -1.09
C THR A 29 -17.77 -2.98 -1.91
N ALA A 30 -16.48 -3.31 -2.00
CA ALA A 30 -16.01 -4.59 -2.50
C ALA A 30 -15.14 -5.25 -1.42
N ASP A 31 -15.42 -6.50 -1.14
CA ASP A 31 -14.72 -7.35 -0.17
C ASP A 31 -13.72 -8.32 -0.84
N SER A 32 -13.51 -8.18 -2.14
CA SER A 32 -12.60 -9.01 -2.93
C SER A 32 -12.21 -8.32 -4.24
N VAL A 33 -11.04 -8.68 -4.80
CA VAL A 33 -10.58 -8.19 -6.11
C VAL A 33 -11.62 -8.47 -7.18
N LYS A 34 -12.19 -9.68 -7.19
CA LYS A 34 -13.20 -10.09 -8.16
C LYS A 34 -14.44 -9.19 -8.13
N ASN A 35 -14.92 -8.83 -6.94
CA ASN A 35 -16.08 -7.95 -6.78
C ASN A 35 -15.74 -6.51 -7.17
N ALA A 36 -14.53 -6.05 -6.87
CA ALA A 36 -14.03 -4.75 -7.32
C ALA A 36 -13.94 -4.65 -8.85
N GLU A 37 -13.37 -5.65 -9.51
CA GLU A 37 -13.28 -5.72 -10.97
C GLU A 37 -14.67 -5.79 -11.64
N ALA A 38 -15.58 -6.60 -11.09
CA ALA A 38 -16.95 -6.67 -11.58
C ALA A 38 -17.68 -5.33 -11.44
N GLY A 39 -17.45 -4.64 -10.32
CA GLY A 39 -17.97 -3.30 -10.09
C GLY A 39 -17.46 -2.29 -11.12
N LEU A 40 -16.15 -2.22 -11.31
CA LEU A 40 -15.51 -1.30 -12.26
C LEU A 40 -15.94 -1.56 -13.72
N LYS A 41 -16.09 -2.83 -14.10
CA LYS A 41 -16.52 -3.20 -15.44
C LYS A 41 -17.96 -2.78 -15.76
N ASN A 42 -18.85 -2.88 -14.78
CA ASN A 42 -20.29 -2.74 -15.00
C ASN A 42 -20.86 -1.38 -14.63
N ASN A 43 -20.25 -0.66 -13.70
CA ASN A 43 -20.92 0.45 -13.02
C ASN A 43 -20.30 1.84 -13.24
N GLY A 44 -19.07 1.95 -13.69
CA GLY A 44 -18.35 3.24 -13.78
C GLY A 44 -18.30 3.97 -12.42
N TYR A 45 -17.15 4.05 -11.80
CA TYR A 45 -16.93 4.83 -10.57
C TYR A 45 -16.06 6.03 -10.89
N ASP A 46 -16.34 7.13 -10.19
CA ASP A 46 -15.53 8.36 -10.31
C ASP A 46 -14.20 8.20 -9.56
N LEU A 47 -14.22 7.42 -8.46
CA LEU A 47 -13.08 7.21 -7.58
C LEU A 47 -13.14 5.84 -6.90
N VAL A 48 -11.98 5.23 -6.70
CA VAL A 48 -11.78 4.05 -5.86
C VAL A 48 -11.01 4.44 -4.61
N LEU A 49 -11.58 4.17 -3.44
CA LEU A 49 -10.87 4.21 -2.15
C LEU A 49 -10.32 2.82 -1.88
N MET A 50 -9.01 2.71 -1.68
CA MET A 50 -8.31 1.44 -1.55
C MET A 50 -7.53 1.36 -0.26
N ASP A 51 -7.86 0.37 0.60
CA ASP A 51 -6.94 0.02 1.69
C ASP A 51 -5.72 -0.76 1.17
N ILE A 52 -4.58 -0.59 1.81
CA ILE A 52 -3.36 -1.36 1.51
C ILE A 52 -3.44 -2.75 2.12
N ASN A 53 -3.94 -2.84 3.36
CA ASN A 53 -3.96 -4.08 4.13
C ASN A 53 -5.25 -4.86 3.88
N LEU A 54 -5.29 -5.59 2.80
CA LEU A 54 -6.44 -6.41 2.42
C LEU A 54 -6.17 -7.88 2.78
N SER A 55 -6.67 -8.32 3.93
CA SER A 55 -6.64 -9.74 4.30
C SER A 55 -7.69 -10.51 3.48
N GLY A 56 -7.28 -11.44 2.64
CA GLY A 56 -8.19 -12.27 1.83
C GLY A 56 -8.34 -11.88 0.37
N PHE A 57 -7.57 -10.93 -0.11
CA PHE A 57 -7.58 -10.54 -1.53
C PHE A 57 -6.64 -11.36 -2.44
N GLY A 58 -5.93 -12.35 -1.90
CA GLY A 58 -5.02 -13.25 -2.61
C GLY A 58 -3.75 -13.50 -1.79
N GLU A 59 -3.10 -14.65 -1.98
CA GLU A 59 -1.84 -14.94 -1.29
C GLU A 59 -0.75 -13.95 -1.73
N GLY A 60 -0.33 -13.08 -0.81
CA GLY A 60 0.81 -12.17 -0.99
C GLY A 60 0.52 -10.88 -1.79
N GLU A 61 -0.71 -10.59 -2.18
CA GLU A 61 -1.09 -9.33 -2.82
C GLU A 61 -1.61 -8.33 -1.77
N ASN A 62 -1.13 -7.09 -1.86
CA ASN A 62 -1.65 -5.97 -1.06
C ASN A 62 -2.45 -4.99 -1.93
N GLY A 63 -3.10 -4.02 -1.30
CA GLY A 63 -3.92 -3.03 -2.02
C GLY A 63 -3.18 -2.25 -3.10
N LEU A 64 -1.84 -2.09 -3.02
CA LEU A 64 -1.05 -1.44 -4.07
C LEU A 64 -0.89 -2.33 -5.30
N ASP A 65 -0.72 -3.66 -5.12
CA ASP A 65 -0.67 -4.61 -6.24
C ASP A 65 -2.01 -4.65 -6.97
N VAL A 66 -3.10 -4.65 -6.21
CA VAL A 66 -4.46 -4.57 -6.75
C VAL A 66 -4.68 -3.23 -7.46
N SER A 67 -4.26 -2.11 -6.86
CA SER A 67 -4.37 -0.78 -7.46
C SER A 67 -3.67 -0.71 -8.81
N GLU A 68 -2.45 -1.23 -8.92
CA GLU A 68 -1.70 -1.26 -10.18
C GLU A 68 -2.47 -2.00 -11.29
N LYS A 69 -3.09 -3.15 -10.95
CA LYS A 69 -3.93 -3.90 -11.89
C LYS A 69 -5.17 -3.11 -12.31
N LEU A 70 -5.89 -2.53 -11.35
CA LEU A 70 -7.12 -1.79 -11.64
C LEU A 70 -6.85 -0.52 -12.45
N ILE A 71 -5.74 0.18 -12.21
CA ILE A 71 -5.32 1.33 -13.03
C ILE A 71 -5.02 0.88 -14.46
N LYS A 72 -4.20 -0.18 -14.64
CA LYS A 72 -3.80 -0.66 -15.97
C LYS A 72 -4.97 -1.18 -16.80
N ILE A 73 -5.93 -1.86 -16.19
CA ILE A 73 -7.02 -2.54 -16.92
C ILE A 73 -8.21 -1.60 -17.13
N TYR A 74 -8.56 -0.79 -16.13
CA TYR A 74 -9.80 -0.01 -16.12
C TYR A 74 -9.57 1.51 -16.16
N GLY A 75 -8.32 1.98 -16.05
CA GLY A 75 -8.02 3.42 -15.93
C GLY A 75 -8.59 4.05 -14.65
N ALA A 76 -8.74 3.26 -13.59
CA ALA A 76 -9.39 3.69 -12.35
C ALA A 76 -8.59 4.81 -11.67
N LYS A 77 -9.27 5.87 -11.22
CA LYS A 77 -8.70 6.85 -10.30
C LYS A 77 -8.70 6.23 -8.90
N ILE A 78 -7.52 6.06 -8.30
CA ILE A 78 -7.39 5.40 -6.99
C ILE A 78 -6.78 6.35 -5.97
N LEU A 79 -7.46 6.48 -4.84
CA LEU A 79 -6.98 7.14 -3.63
C LEU A 79 -6.71 6.05 -2.58
N ILE A 80 -5.46 5.92 -2.15
CA ILE A 80 -5.08 5.00 -1.09
C ILE A 80 -5.52 5.56 0.26
N LEU A 81 -6.25 4.75 1.02
CA LEU A 81 -6.68 5.05 2.38
C LEU A 81 -6.08 4.00 3.32
N THR A 82 -5.15 4.38 4.20
CA THR A 82 -4.39 3.42 5.00
C THR A 82 -4.18 3.86 6.44
N GLY A 83 -4.18 2.91 7.37
CA GLY A 83 -3.76 3.13 8.75
C GLY A 83 -2.24 3.25 8.94
N TYR A 84 -1.46 3.05 7.86
CA TYR A 84 0.00 3.03 7.92
C TYR A 84 0.59 4.04 6.93
N ASP A 85 0.86 5.25 7.41
CA ASP A 85 1.54 6.29 6.62
C ASP A 85 3.05 5.99 6.53
N ARG A 86 3.41 5.12 5.59
CA ARG A 86 4.78 4.69 5.35
C ARG A 86 5.30 5.24 4.03
N GLY A 87 6.47 5.85 4.05
CA GLY A 87 7.07 6.52 2.90
C GLY A 87 7.18 5.62 1.66
N TYR A 88 7.59 4.36 1.83
CA TYR A 88 7.67 3.39 0.74
C TYR A 88 6.31 3.15 0.06
N TYR A 89 5.23 2.99 0.82
CA TYR A 89 3.91 2.78 0.24
C TYR A 89 3.41 3.99 -0.52
N ARG A 90 3.71 5.18 -0.03
CA ARG A 90 3.36 6.43 -0.70
C ARG A 90 4.10 6.59 -2.02
N GLU A 91 5.43 6.41 -2.03
CA GLU A 91 6.24 6.45 -3.25
C GLU A 91 5.79 5.43 -4.28
N ARG A 92 5.47 4.21 -3.83
CA ARG A 92 4.94 3.17 -4.70
C ARG A 92 3.57 3.55 -5.25
N ALA A 93 2.64 4.04 -4.43
CA ALA A 93 1.33 4.51 -4.87
C ALA A 93 1.45 5.59 -5.96
N GLU A 94 2.36 6.56 -5.77
CA GLU A 94 2.64 7.59 -6.77
C GLU A 94 3.21 7.00 -8.06
N SER A 95 4.19 6.08 -7.95
CA SER A 95 4.86 5.46 -9.10
C SER A 95 3.95 4.59 -9.96
N ILE A 96 2.97 3.90 -9.37
CA ILE A 96 1.99 3.09 -10.09
C ILE A 96 0.83 3.90 -10.66
N GLY A 97 0.77 5.22 -10.38
CA GLY A 97 -0.21 6.12 -10.94
C GLY A 97 -1.46 6.35 -10.11
N CYS A 98 -1.46 6.05 -8.81
CA CYS A 98 -2.55 6.45 -7.92
C CYS A 98 -2.72 7.98 -7.91
N TYR A 99 -3.90 8.45 -7.55
CA TYR A 99 -4.22 9.87 -7.44
C TYR A 99 -3.90 10.46 -6.08
N GLY A 100 -3.72 9.64 -5.05
CA GLY A 100 -3.31 10.13 -3.75
C GLY A 100 -3.09 9.04 -2.72
N PHE A 101 -2.63 9.49 -1.56
CA PHE A 101 -2.33 8.64 -0.41
C PHE A 101 -2.69 9.40 0.87
N ILE A 102 -3.63 8.87 1.65
CA ILE A 102 -4.17 9.52 2.84
C ILE A 102 -4.20 8.53 4.02
N SER A 103 -3.98 9.06 5.22
CA SER A 103 -4.12 8.29 6.47
C SER A 103 -5.59 8.09 6.84
N LYS A 104 -5.94 6.92 7.38
CA LYS A 104 -7.24 6.66 8.02
C LYS A 104 -7.44 7.46 9.33
N GLU A 105 -6.40 8.15 9.81
CA GLU A 105 -6.47 9.05 10.98
C GLU A 105 -6.97 10.45 10.60
N GLU A 106 -7.03 10.78 9.30
CA GLU A 106 -7.58 12.05 8.85
C GLU A 106 -9.10 12.10 9.02
N THR A 107 -9.63 13.32 9.09
CA THR A 107 -11.09 13.50 9.23
C THR A 107 -11.82 13.16 7.94
N THR A 108 -13.10 12.78 8.06
CA THR A 108 -13.93 12.47 6.89
C THR A 108 -14.13 13.71 6.00
N GLU A 109 -14.19 14.91 6.60
CA GLU A 109 -14.29 16.16 5.85
C GLU A 109 -13.07 16.39 4.97
N MET A 110 -11.84 16.19 5.51
CA MET A 110 -10.61 16.30 4.73
C MET A 110 -10.58 15.25 3.61
N LEU A 111 -11.00 14.02 3.90
CA LEU A 111 -11.10 12.98 2.87
C LEU A 111 -12.05 13.39 1.74
N MET A 112 -13.21 13.96 2.06
CA MET A 112 -14.18 14.43 1.07
C MET A 112 -13.64 15.61 0.22
N GLU A 113 -12.90 16.54 0.84
CA GLU A 113 -12.25 17.64 0.10
C GLU A 113 -11.22 17.11 -0.90
N ILE A 114 -10.38 16.15 -0.48
CA ILE A 114 -9.39 15.51 -1.35
C ILE A 114 -10.07 14.75 -2.49
N MET A 115 -11.13 13.98 -2.19
CA MET A 115 -11.90 13.26 -3.20
C MET A 115 -12.49 14.20 -4.26
N LYS A 116 -13.05 15.35 -3.86
CA LYS A 116 -13.55 16.37 -4.79
C LYS A 116 -12.42 16.91 -5.66
N ALA A 117 -11.28 17.29 -5.08
CA ALA A 117 -10.15 17.80 -5.82
C ALA A 117 -9.62 16.78 -6.85
N ILE A 118 -9.62 15.48 -6.52
CA ILE A 118 -9.22 14.41 -7.44
C ILE A 118 -10.22 14.27 -8.60
N VAL A 119 -11.53 14.26 -8.30
CA VAL A 119 -12.54 13.97 -9.33
C VAL A 119 -12.84 15.17 -10.19
N GLU A 120 -13.00 16.36 -9.61
CA GLU A 120 -13.44 17.57 -10.28
C GLU A 120 -12.29 18.36 -10.92
N GLU A 121 -11.10 18.36 -10.29
CA GLU A 121 -9.95 19.17 -10.70
C GLU A 121 -8.79 18.32 -11.23
N ASP A 122 -8.91 16.99 -11.24
CA ASP A 122 -7.87 16.02 -11.64
C ASP A 122 -6.55 16.17 -10.86
N LYS A 123 -6.63 16.68 -9.64
CA LYS A 123 -5.47 16.91 -8.77
C LYS A 123 -5.00 15.62 -8.12
N LYS A 124 -3.68 15.49 -8.00
CA LYS A 124 -3.05 14.43 -7.19
C LYS A 124 -2.77 14.92 -5.77
N TYR A 125 -2.95 14.04 -4.79
CA TYR A 125 -2.73 14.33 -3.38
C TYR A 125 -1.70 13.40 -2.75
N PHE A 126 -0.43 13.86 -2.73
CA PHE A 126 0.68 13.18 -2.07
C PHE A 126 1.42 14.19 -1.18
N SER A 127 1.49 13.93 0.13
CA SER A 127 2.32 14.75 1.02
C SER A 127 3.78 14.33 0.87
N HIS A 128 4.66 15.28 0.55
CA HIS A 128 6.09 15.02 0.53
C HIS A 128 6.64 15.03 1.95
N ARG A 129 7.24 13.92 2.39
CA ARG A 129 8.08 13.87 3.59
C ARG A 129 9.52 13.66 3.15
N GLU A 130 10.47 14.28 3.84
CA GLU A 130 11.89 14.03 3.59
C GLU A 130 12.20 12.53 3.81
N LYS A 131 12.83 11.94 2.81
CA LYS A 131 13.25 10.55 2.82
C LYS A 131 14.54 10.42 3.64
N THR A 132 14.51 9.64 4.69
CA THR A 132 15.63 9.45 5.62
C THR A 132 16.38 8.13 5.39
N TRP A 133 16.17 7.45 4.27
CA TRP A 133 16.80 6.18 3.90
C TRP A 133 17.07 6.10 2.40
N GLU A 134 18.00 5.22 2.01
CA GLU A 134 18.22 4.87 0.62
C GLU A 134 17.30 3.71 0.20
N ASP A 135 16.88 3.71 -1.08
CA ASP A 135 16.06 2.62 -1.61
C ASP A 135 16.81 1.31 -1.68
N LEU A 136 16.10 0.25 -1.30
CA LEU A 136 16.54 -1.10 -1.56
C LEU A 136 16.19 -1.49 -3.01
N THR A 137 17.13 -2.14 -3.67
CA THR A 137 16.86 -2.81 -4.95
C THR A 137 15.85 -3.95 -4.75
N ALA A 138 15.19 -4.39 -5.82
CA ALA A 138 14.26 -5.51 -5.76
C ALA A 138 14.88 -6.79 -5.15
N GLY A 139 16.18 -7.04 -5.43
CA GLY A 139 16.91 -8.17 -4.85
C GLY A 139 17.18 -8.01 -3.36
N GLU A 140 17.59 -6.82 -2.93
CA GLU A 140 17.79 -6.50 -1.51
C GLU A 140 16.48 -6.58 -0.73
N LEU A 141 15.37 -6.08 -1.30
CA LEU A 141 14.05 -6.14 -0.71
C LEU A 141 13.54 -7.58 -0.55
N LYS A 142 13.77 -8.44 -1.55
CA LYS A 142 13.46 -9.86 -1.46
C LYS A 142 14.21 -10.53 -0.31
N ILE A 143 15.52 -10.28 -0.20
CA ILE A 143 16.37 -10.82 0.88
C ILE A 143 15.93 -10.29 2.24
N LEU A 144 15.66 -9.00 2.35
CA LEU A 144 15.15 -8.39 3.58
C LEU A 144 13.87 -9.09 4.05
N ARG A 145 12.90 -9.26 3.15
CA ARG A 145 11.61 -9.92 3.45
C ARG A 145 11.79 -11.34 3.93
N LEU A 146 12.58 -12.13 3.22
CA LEU A 146 12.89 -13.51 3.63
C LEU A 146 13.61 -13.56 4.98
N TYR A 147 14.60 -12.69 5.19
CA TYR A 147 15.35 -12.66 6.44
C TYR A 147 14.47 -12.19 7.62
N ALA A 148 13.56 -11.28 7.39
CA ALA A 148 12.61 -10.77 8.39
C ALA A 148 11.59 -11.81 8.89
N THR A 149 11.39 -12.93 8.17
CA THR A 149 10.57 -14.06 8.67
C THR A 149 11.24 -14.87 9.78
N GLY A 150 12.48 -14.55 10.17
CA GLY A 150 13.24 -15.28 11.15
C GLY A 150 14.05 -16.45 10.58
N LYS A 151 14.12 -16.62 9.26
CA LYS A 151 14.98 -17.61 8.61
C LYS A 151 16.45 -17.36 8.93
N SER A 152 17.23 -18.42 9.10
CA SER A 152 18.67 -18.33 9.24
C SER A 152 19.32 -17.80 7.95
N ARG A 153 20.52 -17.24 8.07
CA ARG A 153 21.30 -16.79 6.90
C ARG A 153 21.54 -17.90 5.87
N ARG A 154 21.67 -19.15 6.33
CA ARG A 154 21.83 -20.29 5.45
C ARG A 154 20.57 -20.55 4.62
N GLU A 155 19.42 -20.60 5.26
CA GLU A 155 18.12 -20.81 4.58
C GLU A 155 17.81 -19.69 3.57
N VAL A 156 18.07 -18.44 3.94
CA VAL A 156 17.88 -17.29 3.02
C VAL A 156 18.84 -17.40 1.81
N ALA A 157 20.09 -17.78 2.03
CA ALA A 157 21.08 -17.95 0.95
C ALA A 157 20.68 -19.08 0.01
N GLU A 158 20.25 -20.21 0.53
CA GLU A 158 19.76 -21.36 -0.25
C GLU A 158 18.51 -20.95 -1.09
N GLU A 159 17.55 -20.29 -0.50
CA GLU A 159 16.31 -19.85 -1.18
C GLU A 159 16.55 -18.76 -2.24
N CYS A 160 17.58 -17.95 -2.05
CA CYS A 160 18.00 -16.95 -3.03
C CYS A 160 19.02 -17.46 -4.05
N PHE A 161 19.42 -18.73 -3.97
CA PHE A 161 20.45 -19.33 -4.85
C PHE A 161 21.79 -18.58 -4.84
N ILE A 162 22.23 -18.11 -3.67
CA ILE A 162 23.49 -17.39 -3.48
C ILE A 162 24.32 -18.02 -2.36
N SER A 163 25.61 -17.70 -2.29
CA SER A 163 26.45 -18.12 -1.17
C SER A 163 26.14 -17.35 0.11
N THR A 164 26.43 -17.94 1.26
CA THR A 164 26.28 -17.25 2.57
C THR A 164 27.20 -16.02 2.67
N SER A 165 28.37 -16.05 2.03
CA SER A 165 29.26 -14.89 1.93
C SER A 165 28.68 -13.77 1.09
N SER A 166 28.06 -14.07 -0.05
CA SER A 166 27.35 -13.09 -0.87
C SER A 166 26.17 -12.49 -0.10
N LEU A 167 25.41 -13.34 0.61
CA LEU A 167 24.31 -12.86 1.46
C LEU A 167 24.81 -11.88 2.54
N ALA A 168 25.94 -12.16 3.18
CA ALA A 168 26.50 -11.29 4.21
C ALA A 168 26.82 -9.88 3.65
N VAL A 169 27.37 -9.81 2.44
CA VAL A 169 27.63 -8.53 1.76
C VAL A 169 26.34 -7.77 1.48
N ILE A 170 25.30 -8.47 1.02
CA ILE A 170 24.02 -7.83 0.73
C ILE A 170 23.34 -7.35 2.02
N LEU A 171 23.35 -8.15 3.10
CA LEU A 171 22.81 -7.73 4.38
C LEU A 171 23.52 -6.50 4.94
N ASN A 172 24.84 -6.40 4.80
CA ASN A 172 25.58 -5.21 5.23
C ASN A 172 25.12 -3.96 4.44
N ARG A 173 24.95 -4.07 3.12
CA ARG A 173 24.40 -2.97 2.31
C ARG A 173 22.99 -2.58 2.75
N ILE A 174 22.13 -3.56 3.07
CA ILE A 174 20.79 -3.29 3.59
C ILE A 174 20.90 -2.53 4.91
N TYR A 175 21.79 -2.91 5.82
CA TYR A 175 22.00 -2.21 7.08
C TYR A 175 22.48 -0.77 6.87
N GLU A 176 23.43 -0.56 5.97
CA GLU A 176 23.93 0.78 5.61
C GLU A 176 22.80 1.64 5.02
N LYS A 177 22.06 1.15 4.03
CA LYS A 177 20.96 1.87 3.39
C LYS A 177 19.81 2.24 4.34
N LEU A 178 19.52 1.37 5.30
CA LEU A 178 18.48 1.60 6.30
C LEU A 178 18.97 2.38 7.52
N ASP A 179 20.26 2.68 7.61
CA ASP A 179 20.92 3.30 8.76
C ASP A 179 20.64 2.53 10.06
N VAL A 180 20.96 1.24 10.07
CA VAL A 180 20.73 0.32 11.20
C VAL A 180 21.96 -0.56 11.47
N LYS A 181 22.11 -1.06 12.70
CA LYS A 181 23.31 -1.76 13.14
C LYS A 181 23.13 -3.27 13.32
N ASN A 182 21.90 -3.73 13.43
CA ASN A 182 21.61 -5.13 13.75
C ASN A 182 20.27 -5.59 13.15
N TYR A 183 19.99 -6.89 13.27
CA TYR A 183 18.78 -7.53 12.78
C TYR A 183 17.48 -6.90 13.36
N GLN A 184 17.44 -6.65 14.67
CA GLN A 184 16.26 -6.13 15.32
C GLN A 184 15.92 -4.72 14.81
N GLU A 185 16.95 -3.85 14.74
CA GLU A 185 16.79 -2.51 14.18
C GLU A 185 16.37 -2.55 12.71
N MET A 186 16.96 -3.46 11.92
CA MET A 186 16.61 -3.64 10.51
C MET A 186 15.14 -4.03 10.35
N VAL A 187 14.65 -5.02 11.11
CA VAL A 187 13.24 -5.45 11.05
C VAL A 187 12.31 -4.34 11.50
N GLN A 188 12.63 -3.65 12.60
CA GLN A 188 11.84 -2.52 13.07
C GLN A 188 11.80 -1.37 12.05
N ARG A 189 12.95 -1.00 11.50
CA ARG A 189 13.07 0.04 10.48
C ARG A 189 12.29 -0.33 9.22
N ALA A 190 12.46 -1.57 8.74
CA ALA A 190 11.76 -2.09 7.58
C ALA A 190 10.22 -2.07 7.75
N ARG A 191 9.73 -2.35 8.96
CA ARG A 191 8.30 -2.19 9.30
C ARG A 191 7.88 -0.72 9.28
N THR A 192 8.66 0.16 9.87
CA THR A 192 8.36 1.61 9.94
C THR A 192 8.25 2.24 8.56
N ILE A 193 9.10 1.87 7.61
CA ILE A 193 9.10 2.41 6.25
C ILE A 193 8.21 1.63 5.27
N GLY A 194 7.69 0.44 5.67
CA GLY A 194 6.74 -0.36 4.89
C GLY A 194 7.35 -1.37 3.95
N TYR A 195 8.62 -1.74 4.11
CA TYR A 195 9.24 -2.82 3.33
C TYR A 195 8.74 -4.22 3.73
N ILE A 196 8.26 -4.36 4.96
CA ILE A 196 7.61 -5.57 5.48
C ILE A 196 6.36 -5.17 6.28
N ASP A 197 5.35 -6.04 6.26
CA ASP A 197 4.10 -5.81 6.99
C ASP A 197 4.27 -6.07 8.50
N SER A 198 3.41 -5.43 9.30
CA SER A 198 3.26 -5.76 10.72
C SER A 198 2.40 -7.00 10.81
N PHE A 199 2.92 -8.06 11.41
CA PHE A 199 2.13 -9.25 11.75
C PHE A 199 1.21 -8.93 12.93
#